data_1139c936e667b4a4963d7fafa28b39d4
#
_entry.id   1139c936e667b4a4963d7fafa28b39d4
#
_cell.length_a   1.000
_cell.length_b   1.000
_cell.length_c   1.000
_cell.angle_alpha   90.00
_cell.angle_beta   90.00
_cell.angle_gamma   90.00
#
_symmetry.space_group_name_H-M   'P 1'
#
loop_
_entity.id
_entity.type
_entity.pdbx_description
1 polymer ?
#
loop_
_entity_poly.entity_id
_entity_poly.type
_entity_poly.pdbx_seq_one_letter_code
_entity_poly.pdbx_strand_id
1 'polypeptide(L)'
;MNLHSRVARGGLALLAAGAIATGVSACGSSSSTDTTSTPAASTAASSTATTGSTATASQVDVTLGSPEEFSLVPASPSVAAGTVTFKVKNAGTMPHEMVVIKTTKDAGKLPLKDGEAVETGALGETGDMEAGTTRDITLKLTPGHYALICNLPGHYVGGMYANFEVK
;
A
#
# COMPACT_ATOMS: atom_id res chain seq x y z
N MET A 1 39.84 21.32 -23.24
CA MET A 1 40.81 21.97 -22.32
C MET A 1 40.04 22.79 -21.31
N ASN A 2 40.09 22.41 -20.10
CA ASN A 2 39.79 22.97 -18.76
C ASN A 2 38.92 21.98 -18.01
N LEU A 3 39.38 21.22 -17.20
CA LEU A 3 40.22 21.00 -15.99
C LEU A 3 39.74 21.86 -14.77
N HIS A 4 39.49 21.12 -13.69
CA HIS A 4 39.37 21.49 -12.27
C HIS A 4 37.99 21.99 -11.78
N SER A 5 37.36 21.27 -10.83
CA SER A 5 37.72 21.40 -9.43
C SER A 5 37.15 20.27 -8.58
N ARG A 6 38.04 19.61 -7.87
CA ARG A 6 37.70 18.71 -6.71
C ARG A 6 37.49 19.58 -5.48
N VAL A 7 36.41 19.37 -4.75
CA VAL A 7 36.33 19.78 -3.34
C VAL A 7 35.91 18.58 -2.50
N ALA A 8 36.88 18.02 -1.85
CA ALA A 8 36.71 17.12 -0.72
C ALA A 8 36.71 17.95 0.58
N ARG A 9 35.77 17.71 1.48
CA ARG A 9 35.82 18.01 2.93
C ARG A 9 34.72 17.17 3.53
N GLY A 10 34.94 16.19 4.38
CA GLY A 10 35.80 16.16 5.54
C GLY A 10 34.96 16.28 6.78
N GLY A 11 34.56 15.13 7.37
CA GLY A 11 34.51 14.73 8.76
C GLY A 11 33.67 15.58 9.73
N LEU A 12 32.74 14.92 10.41
CA LEU A 12 32.73 14.98 11.87
C LEU A 12 31.82 13.89 12.46
N ALA A 13 32.43 12.96 13.17
CA ALA A 13 31.77 11.99 14.04
C ALA A 13 31.33 12.71 15.34
N LEU A 14 30.11 12.45 15.81
CA LEU A 14 29.74 12.68 17.21
C LEU A 14 29.06 11.43 17.76
N LEU A 15 29.81 10.76 18.62
CA LEU A 15 29.35 9.76 19.57
C LEU A 15 28.62 10.47 20.71
N ALA A 16 27.41 10.04 21.04
CA ALA A 16 26.81 10.30 22.34
C ALA A 16 26.20 9.01 22.86
N ALA A 17 26.87 8.45 23.85
CA ALA A 17 26.36 7.39 24.70
C ALA A 17 25.50 8.01 25.81
N GLY A 18 24.38 7.36 26.16
CA GLY A 18 23.50 7.78 27.25
C GLY A 18 22.70 6.60 27.80
N ALA A 19 22.98 6.23 28.98
CA ALA A 19 22.66 5.05 29.77
C ALA A 19 21.23 5.00 30.34
N ILE A 20 20.71 3.77 30.49
CA ILE A 20 20.04 3.08 31.60
C ILE A 20 18.98 3.84 32.41
N ALA A 21 17.75 3.28 32.48
CA ALA A 21 16.94 3.24 33.69
C ALA A 21 16.03 1.99 33.69
N THR A 22 16.33 1.10 34.60
CA THR A 22 15.54 -0.04 35.07
C THR A 22 14.39 0.45 35.96
N GLY A 23 13.17 -0.05 35.77
CA GLY A 23 12.04 0.15 36.66
C GLY A 23 11.24 -1.14 36.84
N VAL A 24 11.46 -1.81 37.98
CA VAL A 24 10.74 -2.97 38.50
C VAL A 24 9.55 -2.47 39.34
N SER A 25 8.42 -3.17 39.35
CA SER A 25 7.41 -3.33 40.40
C SER A 25 6.00 -3.35 39.79
N ALA A 26 5.04 -4.13 40.20
CA ALA A 26 4.85 -5.10 41.26
C ALA A 26 3.55 -5.86 40.96
N CYS A 27 3.46 -7.06 41.53
CA CYS A 27 2.32 -7.94 41.61
C CYS A 27 1.08 -7.31 42.29
N GLY A 28 -0.11 -7.72 41.90
CA GLY A 28 -1.35 -7.53 42.61
C GLY A 28 -2.35 -8.62 42.27
N SER A 29 -2.35 -9.69 43.06
CA SER A 29 -3.39 -10.72 43.11
C SER A 29 -4.57 -10.26 44.00
N SER A 30 -5.81 -10.61 43.64
CA SER A 30 -6.94 -10.91 44.52
C SER A 30 -8.12 -11.39 43.65
N SER A 31 -8.44 -12.66 43.61
CA SER A 31 -9.38 -13.45 44.46
C SER A 31 -10.86 -13.16 44.22
N SER A 32 -11.49 -14.13 43.55
CA SER A 32 -12.74 -14.84 43.84
C SER A 32 -14.02 -14.08 44.28
N THR A 33 -15.12 -14.29 43.55
CA THR A 33 -16.31 -14.90 44.14
C THR A 33 -17.24 -15.45 43.05
N ASP A 34 -17.59 -16.74 43.22
CA ASP A 34 -18.71 -17.45 42.60
C ASP A 34 -20.03 -16.76 42.88
N THR A 35 -20.92 -16.74 41.90
CA THR A 35 -22.35 -16.83 42.17
C THR A 35 -23.04 -17.50 40.98
N THR A 36 -23.45 -18.73 41.22
CA THR A 36 -24.39 -19.55 40.47
C THR A 36 -25.76 -18.88 40.37
N SER A 37 -26.35 -18.83 39.18
CA SER A 37 -27.80 -18.79 38.98
C SER A 37 -28.17 -19.25 37.58
N THR A 38 -28.81 -20.38 37.48
CA THR A 38 -29.45 -21.06 36.35
C THR A 38 -30.88 -20.53 36.16
N PRO A 39 -31.70 -20.95 35.15
CA PRO A 39 -31.88 -20.31 33.85
C PRO A 39 -33.28 -19.69 33.71
N ALA A 40 -33.47 -18.77 32.79
CA ALA A 40 -34.82 -18.44 32.33
C ALA A 40 -34.82 -18.46 30.79
N ALA A 41 -35.58 -19.38 30.27
CA ALA A 41 -35.98 -19.43 28.87
C ALA A 41 -36.80 -18.19 28.52
N SER A 42 -36.49 -17.53 27.42
CA SER A 42 -37.44 -16.65 26.76
C SER A 42 -37.13 -16.45 25.29
N THR A 43 -38.05 -16.96 24.51
CA THR A 43 -38.58 -16.45 23.23
C THR A 43 -37.62 -16.09 22.12
N ALA A 44 -37.67 -16.95 21.10
CA ALA A 44 -37.19 -16.66 19.74
C ALA A 44 -37.80 -15.36 19.21
N ALA A 45 -36.97 -14.34 19.08
CA ALA A 45 -37.24 -13.22 18.21
C ALA A 45 -36.63 -13.54 16.85
N SER A 46 -37.50 -13.79 15.89
CA SER A 46 -37.15 -13.91 14.46
C SER A 46 -36.57 -12.59 14.01
N SER A 47 -35.26 -12.47 14.04
CA SER A 47 -34.54 -11.34 13.42
C SER A 47 -34.52 -11.59 11.94
N THR A 48 -35.35 -10.85 11.22
CA THR A 48 -35.24 -10.68 9.76
C THR A 48 -33.81 -10.27 9.44
N ALA A 49 -33.05 -11.21 8.89
CA ALA A 49 -31.73 -10.91 8.37
C ALA A 49 -31.89 -9.98 7.18
N THR A 50 -31.73 -8.68 7.42
CA THR A 50 -31.42 -7.72 6.38
C THR A 50 -30.09 -8.18 5.80
N THR A 51 -30.14 -8.71 4.59
CA THR A 51 -28.95 -8.99 3.75
C THR A 51 -28.26 -7.68 3.45
N GLY A 52 -27.57 -7.14 4.44
CA GLY A 52 -26.55 -6.13 4.21
C GLY A 52 -25.46 -6.80 3.40
N SER A 53 -25.31 -6.39 2.14
CA SER A 53 -24.17 -6.74 1.31
C SER A 53 -22.91 -6.32 2.08
N THR A 54 -22.30 -7.26 2.77
CA THR A 54 -20.96 -7.08 3.33
C THR A 54 -20.03 -6.87 2.16
N ALA A 55 -19.66 -5.61 1.92
CA ALA A 55 -18.63 -5.28 0.94
C ALA A 55 -17.37 -6.06 1.35
N THR A 56 -17.10 -7.16 0.65
CA THR A 56 -15.93 -7.98 0.88
C THR A 56 -14.70 -7.12 0.62
N ALA A 57 -13.92 -6.86 1.66
CA ALA A 57 -12.64 -6.20 1.50
C ALA A 57 -11.69 -7.18 0.81
N SER A 58 -11.20 -6.80 -0.36
CA SER A 58 -10.26 -7.62 -1.15
C SER A 58 -8.85 -7.07 -1.00
N GLN A 59 -7.85 -7.95 -0.95
CA GLN A 59 -6.44 -7.58 -0.98
C GLN A 59 -5.82 -7.99 -2.31
N VAL A 60 -4.94 -7.15 -2.84
CA VAL A 60 -4.12 -7.42 -4.02
C VAL A 60 -2.67 -7.08 -3.68
N ASP A 61 -1.80 -8.07 -3.71
CA ASP A 61 -0.37 -7.84 -3.57
C ASP A 61 0.18 -7.30 -4.90
N VAL A 62 1.04 -6.27 -4.82
CA VAL A 62 1.70 -5.67 -5.98
C VAL A 62 3.19 -5.60 -5.72
N THR A 63 3.99 -6.04 -6.68
CA THR A 63 5.44 -5.97 -6.63
C THR A 63 5.94 -4.94 -7.63
N LEU A 64 6.76 -4.01 -7.14
CA LEU A 64 7.46 -2.99 -7.92
C LEU A 64 8.93 -3.38 -8.04
N GLY A 65 9.57 -3.12 -9.19
CA GLY A 65 11.00 -3.29 -9.39
C GLY A 65 11.48 -4.74 -9.42
N SER A 66 10.61 -5.70 -9.75
CA SER A 66 10.96 -7.12 -9.90
C SER A 66 9.93 -7.81 -10.80
N PRO A 67 10.34 -8.72 -11.75
CA PRO A 67 11.72 -9.20 -11.99
C PRO A 67 12.68 -8.18 -12.62
N GLU A 68 12.15 -7.17 -13.32
CA GLU A 68 12.94 -6.09 -13.90
C GLU A 68 12.72 -4.81 -13.07
N GLU A 69 13.74 -3.93 -13.03
CA GLU A 69 13.66 -2.69 -12.20
C GLU A 69 12.43 -1.83 -12.55
N PHE A 70 12.07 -1.71 -13.82
CA PHE A 70 10.90 -0.96 -14.26
C PHE A 70 9.65 -1.84 -14.44
N SER A 71 9.49 -2.88 -13.62
CA SER A 71 8.28 -3.71 -13.63
C SER A 71 7.31 -3.33 -12.50
N LEU A 72 6.01 -3.39 -12.81
CA LEU A 72 4.90 -3.27 -11.88
C LEU A 72 3.99 -4.48 -12.09
N VAL A 73 3.94 -5.37 -11.10
CA VAL A 73 3.31 -6.69 -11.23
C VAL A 73 2.27 -6.89 -10.13
N PRO A 74 0.95 -6.73 -10.42
CA PRO A 74 -0.10 -7.16 -9.52
C PRO A 74 -0.19 -8.69 -9.51
N ALA A 75 -0.37 -9.30 -8.33
CA ALA A 75 -0.51 -10.75 -8.16
C ALA A 75 -1.76 -11.31 -8.86
N SER A 76 -2.76 -10.48 -9.11
CA SER A 76 -3.93 -10.77 -9.93
C SER A 76 -4.21 -9.60 -10.85
N PRO A 77 -4.57 -9.84 -12.13
CA PRO A 77 -4.92 -8.78 -13.06
C PRO A 77 -6.33 -8.22 -12.83
N SER A 78 -7.10 -8.78 -11.90
CA SER A 78 -8.45 -8.32 -11.60
C SER A 78 -8.89 -8.61 -10.18
N VAL A 79 -9.91 -7.85 -9.71
CA VAL A 79 -10.53 -7.99 -8.39
C VAL A 79 -12.03 -7.67 -8.46
N ALA A 80 -12.81 -8.13 -7.47
CA ALA A 80 -14.20 -7.72 -7.32
C ALA A 80 -14.31 -6.24 -6.89
N ALA A 81 -15.38 -5.56 -7.34
CA ALA A 81 -15.67 -4.19 -6.91
C ALA A 81 -15.93 -4.11 -5.40
N GLY A 82 -15.57 -2.98 -4.79
CA GLY A 82 -15.72 -2.75 -3.37
C GLY A 82 -14.51 -2.08 -2.75
N THR A 83 -14.27 -2.36 -1.48
CA THR A 83 -13.07 -1.90 -0.79
C THR A 83 -11.90 -2.81 -1.15
N VAL A 84 -10.88 -2.26 -1.79
CA VAL A 84 -9.67 -2.99 -2.23
C VAL A 84 -8.46 -2.40 -1.53
N THR A 85 -7.67 -3.25 -0.90
CA THR A 85 -6.37 -2.90 -0.33
C THR A 85 -5.28 -3.44 -1.23
N PHE A 86 -4.49 -2.55 -1.83
CA PHE A 86 -3.25 -2.92 -2.50
C PHE A 86 -2.12 -2.93 -1.48
N LYS A 87 -1.49 -4.08 -1.31
CA LYS A 87 -0.27 -4.23 -0.54
C LYS A 87 0.91 -4.16 -1.48
N VAL A 88 1.55 -3.02 -1.52
CA VAL A 88 2.58 -2.68 -2.50
C VAL A 88 3.96 -2.86 -1.86
N LYS A 89 4.80 -3.69 -2.48
CA LYS A 89 6.18 -3.91 -2.07
C LYS A 89 7.13 -3.39 -3.14
N ASN A 90 8.03 -2.50 -2.76
CA ASN A 90 9.18 -2.17 -3.60
C ASN A 90 10.26 -3.24 -3.40
N ALA A 91 10.41 -4.11 -4.38
CA ALA A 91 11.43 -5.17 -4.42
C ALA A 91 12.62 -4.80 -5.32
N GLY A 92 12.62 -3.59 -5.89
CA GLY A 92 13.69 -3.02 -6.69
C GLY A 92 14.85 -2.46 -5.88
N THR A 93 15.75 -1.76 -6.55
CA THR A 93 16.95 -1.17 -5.97
C THR A 93 16.88 0.36 -5.87
N MET A 94 15.88 0.98 -6.48
CA MET A 94 15.63 2.43 -6.46
C MET A 94 14.23 2.75 -5.92
N PRO A 95 13.94 4.03 -5.65
CA PRO A 95 12.58 4.45 -5.28
C PRO A 95 11.56 4.17 -6.39
N HIS A 96 10.38 3.72 -5.99
CA HIS A 96 9.22 3.51 -6.86
C HIS A 96 7.96 4.02 -6.17
N GLU A 97 6.90 4.23 -6.95
CA GLU A 97 5.57 4.51 -6.43
C GLU A 97 4.52 3.68 -7.19
N MET A 98 3.30 3.66 -6.68
CA MET A 98 2.15 3.14 -7.42
C MET A 98 1.01 4.13 -7.37
N VAL A 99 0.58 4.60 -8.54
CA VAL A 99 -0.63 5.42 -8.74
C VAL A 99 -1.72 4.55 -9.35
N VAL A 100 -2.95 4.64 -8.82
CA VAL A 100 -4.14 3.93 -9.30
C VAL A 100 -5.03 4.90 -10.06
N ILE A 101 -5.19 4.72 -11.37
CA ILE A 101 -5.92 5.61 -12.26
C ILE A 101 -7.11 4.88 -12.87
N LYS A 102 -8.34 5.40 -12.69
CA LYS A 102 -9.50 4.90 -13.42
C LYS A 102 -9.50 5.46 -14.85
N THR A 103 -9.49 4.59 -15.86
CA THR A 103 -9.37 4.99 -17.26
C THR A 103 -9.97 3.92 -18.17
N THR A 104 -10.30 4.30 -19.40
CA THR A 104 -10.65 3.36 -20.47
C THR A 104 -9.50 3.08 -21.42
N LYS A 105 -8.35 3.72 -21.18
CA LYS A 105 -7.13 3.54 -21.99
C LYS A 105 -6.30 2.40 -21.44
N ASP A 106 -5.61 1.71 -22.34
CA ASP A 106 -4.51 0.82 -21.96
C ASP A 106 -3.50 1.54 -21.07
N ALA A 107 -3.00 0.87 -20.02
CA ALA A 107 -2.10 1.49 -19.05
C ALA A 107 -0.82 2.06 -19.70
N GLY A 108 -0.33 1.44 -20.78
CA GLY A 108 0.83 1.93 -21.53
C GLY A 108 0.51 3.00 -22.57
N LYS A 109 -0.75 3.50 -22.63
CA LYS A 109 -1.19 4.51 -23.61
C LYS A 109 -1.81 5.74 -22.96
N LEU A 110 -1.45 6.02 -21.71
CA LEU A 110 -1.88 7.27 -21.07
C LEU A 110 -1.22 8.47 -21.76
N PRO A 111 -1.92 9.63 -21.83
CA PRO A 111 -1.31 10.86 -22.32
C PRO A 111 -0.08 11.22 -21.51
N LEU A 112 0.93 11.76 -22.16
CA LEU A 112 2.14 12.22 -21.50
C LEU A 112 2.18 13.75 -21.44
N LYS A 113 2.74 14.27 -20.36
CA LYS A 113 3.14 15.66 -20.20
C LYS A 113 4.51 15.68 -19.52
N ASP A 114 5.47 16.36 -20.13
CA ASP A 114 6.84 16.51 -19.61
C ASP A 114 7.56 15.16 -19.33
N GLY A 115 7.13 14.07 -20.01
CA GLY A 115 7.71 12.73 -19.89
C GLY A 115 7.03 11.84 -18.86
N GLU A 116 6.05 12.35 -18.13
CA GLU A 116 5.24 11.63 -17.14
C GLU A 116 3.82 11.39 -17.64
N ALA A 117 3.15 10.35 -17.15
CA ALA A 117 1.76 10.09 -17.49
C ALA A 117 0.85 11.16 -16.86
N VAL A 118 -0.18 11.58 -17.60
CA VAL A 118 -1.20 12.47 -17.05
C VAL A 118 -2.13 11.67 -16.15
N GLU A 119 -2.21 12.04 -14.89
CA GLU A 119 -2.95 11.31 -13.84
C GLU A 119 -4.44 11.65 -13.75
N THR A 120 -5.05 12.09 -14.84
CA THR A 120 -6.49 12.33 -14.85
C THR A 120 -7.25 11.04 -14.52
N GLY A 121 -8.04 11.07 -13.43
CA GLY A 121 -8.76 9.91 -12.91
C GLY A 121 -7.98 9.14 -11.85
N ALA A 122 -6.88 9.66 -11.34
CA ALA A 122 -6.19 9.09 -10.17
C ALA A 122 -7.11 9.05 -8.95
N LEU A 123 -7.11 7.92 -8.25
CA LEU A 123 -7.93 7.67 -7.07
C LEU A 123 -7.09 7.58 -5.79
N GLY A 124 -5.80 7.34 -5.93
CA GLY A 124 -4.84 7.28 -4.84
C GLY A 124 -3.50 6.75 -5.29
N GLU A 125 -2.52 6.96 -4.44
CA GLU A 125 -1.12 6.62 -4.69
C GLU A 125 -0.42 6.18 -3.41
N THR A 126 0.70 5.47 -3.55
CA THR A 126 1.57 5.13 -2.41
C THR A 126 2.48 6.30 -2.01
N GLY A 127 2.71 7.26 -2.91
CA GLY A 127 3.87 8.14 -2.88
C GLY A 127 5.18 7.35 -3.01
N ASP A 128 6.31 8.05 -2.94
CA ASP A 128 7.64 7.45 -3.09
C ASP A 128 7.91 6.40 -2.01
N MET A 129 8.37 5.24 -2.46
CA MET A 129 8.71 4.10 -1.61
C MET A 129 10.18 3.73 -1.84
N GLU A 130 10.98 3.83 -0.80
CA GLU A 130 12.37 3.37 -0.84
C GLU A 130 12.47 1.85 -1.10
N ALA A 131 13.60 1.42 -1.66
CA ALA A 131 13.89 0.00 -1.90
C ALA A 131 13.66 -0.86 -0.64
N GLY A 132 13.02 -2.01 -0.81
CA GLY A 132 12.73 -2.96 0.26
C GLY A 132 11.52 -2.61 1.13
N THR A 133 10.89 -1.44 0.96
CA THR A 133 9.72 -1.03 1.76
C THR A 133 8.41 -1.64 1.26
N THR A 134 7.42 -1.68 2.15
CA THR A 134 6.05 -2.10 1.82
C THR A 134 5.08 -1.03 2.32
N ARG A 135 4.06 -0.73 1.52
CA ARG A 135 3.00 0.22 1.88
C ARG A 135 1.64 -0.28 1.40
N ASP A 136 0.62 -0.07 2.21
CA ASP A 136 -0.75 -0.41 1.86
C ASP A 136 -1.50 0.86 1.46
N ILE A 137 -2.31 0.78 0.40
CA ILE A 137 -3.31 1.77 0.05
C ILE A 137 -4.67 1.10 -0.08
N THR A 138 -5.69 1.69 0.53
CA THR A 138 -7.06 1.15 0.50
C THR A 138 -7.98 2.13 -0.23
N LEU A 139 -8.63 1.62 -1.27
CA LEU A 139 -9.50 2.40 -2.17
C LEU A 139 -10.85 1.73 -2.31
N LYS A 140 -11.90 2.54 -2.50
CA LYS A 140 -13.22 2.04 -2.92
C LYS A 140 -13.30 2.06 -4.44
N LEU A 141 -13.22 0.89 -5.06
CA LEU A 141 -13.20 0.73 -6.51
C LEU A 141 -14.56 0.28 -7.04
N THR A 142 -14.96 0.88 -8.14
CA THR A 142 -16.18 0.51 -8.89
C THR A 142 -15.79 -0.30 -10.12
N PRO A 143 -16.70 -1.11 -10.71
CA PRO A 143 -16.38 -1.87 -11.91
C PRO A 143 -15.80 -1.00 -13.02
N GLY A 144 -14.85 -1.55 -13.75
CA GLY A 144 -14.18 -0.90 -14.87
C GLY A 144 -12.69 -1.17 -14.96
N HIS A 145 -12.08 -0.55 -15.95
CA HIS A 145 -10.65 -0.66 -16.22
C HIS A 145 -9.85 0.42 -15.47
N TYR A 146 -8.68 0.01 -15.00
CA TYR A 146 -7.73 0.83 -14.26
C TYR A 146 -6.31 0.66 -14.81
N ALA A 147 -5.53 1.70 -14.73
CA ALA A 147 -4.10 1.66 -14.90
C ALA A 147 -3.41 1.74 -13.53
N LEU A 148 -2.51 0.83 -13.26
CA LEU A 148 -1.55 0.92 -12.17
C LEU A 148 -0.24 1.37 -12.79
N ILE A 149 0.35 2.46 -12.31
CA ILE A 149 1.58 3.01 -12.91
C ILE A 149 2.56 3.43 -11.83
N CYS A 150 3.85 3.46 -12.16
CA CYS A 150 4.85 4.25 -11.45
C CYS A 150 5.13 5.50 -12.28
N ASN A 151 4.88 6.67 -11.72
CA ASN A 151 4.96 7.94 -12.46
C ASN A 151 6.17 8.80 -12.07
N LEU A 152 7.13 8.20 -11.38
CA LEU A 152 8.43 8.85 -11.17
C LEU A 152 9.12 9.14 -12.52
N PRO A 153 9.92 10.19 -12.63
CA PRO A 153 10.56 10.58 -13.87
C PRO A 153 11.26 9.42 -14.59
N GLY A 154 10.81 9.12 -15.81
CA GLY A 154 11.36 8.05 -16.64
C GLY A 154 10.78 6.64 -16.40
N HIS A 155 10.08 6.39 -15.27
CA HIS A 155 9.60 5.04 -14.92
C HIS A 155 8.43 4.59 -15.80
N TYR A 156 7.43 5.44 -15.97
CA TYR A 156 6.29 5.14 -16.84
C TYR A 156 6.73 4.87 -18.29
N VAL A 157 7.57 5.73 -18.86
CA VAL A 157 8.09 5.54 -20.22
C VAL A 157 9.06 4.36 -20.32
N GLY A 158 9.65 3.95 -19.21
CA GLY A 158 10.44 2.72 -19.05
C GLY A 158 9.61 1.43 -19.02
N GLY A 159 8.26 1.55 -19.01
CA GLY A 159 7.37 0.39 -19.04
C GLY A 159 6.76 0.02 -17.70
N MET A 160 6.92 0.85 -16.68
CA MET A 160 6.45 0.54 -15.32
C MET A 160 4.95 0.82 -15.14
N TYR A 161 4.12 -0.03 -15.72
CA TYR A 161 2.67 0.04 -15.66
C TYR A 161 2.02 -1.35 -15.81
N ALA A 162 0.77 -1.48 -15.38
CA ALA A 162 -0.05 -2.66 -15.59
C ALA A 162 -1.53 -2.30 -15.79
N ASN A 163 -2.21 -3.04 -16.69
CA ASN A 163 -3.66 -3.01 -16.79
C ASN A 163 -4.29 -3.76 -15.61
N PHE A 164 -5.38 -3.26 -15.08
CA PHE A 164 -6.08 -3.86 -13.95
C PHE A 164 -7.60 -3.72 -14.12
N GLU A 165 -8.33 -4.81 -13.87
CA GLU A 165 -9.78 -4.86 -14.04
C GLU A 165 -10.50 -4.98 -12.70
N VAL A 166 -11.54 -4.19 -12.50
CA VAL A 166 -12.48 -4.34 -11.38
C VAL A 166 -13.82 -4.83 -11.92
N LYS A 167 -14.31 -5.96 -11.38
CA LYS A 167 -15.51 -6.68 -11.85
C LYS A 167 -16.67 -6.55 -10.89
#